data_b321bd8c48157d7fe3adb643525ef9de
#
_entry.id   b321bd8c48157d7fe3adb643525ef9de
#
_cell.length_a   1.000
_cell.length_b   1.000
_cell.length_c   1.000
_cell.angle_alpha   90.00
_cell.angle_beta   90.00
_cell.angle_gamma   90.00
#
_symmetry.space_group_name_H-M   'P 1'
#
loop_
_entity.id
_entity.type
_entity.pdbx_description
1 polymer ?
#
loop_
_entity_poly.entity_id
_entity_poly.type
_entity_poly.pdbx_seq_one_letter_code
_entity_poly.pdbx_strand_id
1 'polypeptide(L)'
;GKKLWQHRKVSSKAIPGSDRYEVLKRAKGRCELCGISKDVKSLEVDHIIPRSKQGKDELSNYQALCYTCNAQKLNRDDTDFRELNKEFEARDKDCLFCNLPKKRIVDEDEFMFVIKDAFPVTQHHTLIIPKRHVPDYFGLHQPELNSLNTLLQKHKDLITKKDKTVTGFNIGMNNG
;
A
#
# COMPACT_ATOMS: atom_id res chain seq x y z
N GLY A 1 38.02 21.26 9.11
CA GLY A 1 38.10 19.78 9.19
C GLY A 1 37.30 19.17 10.35
N LYS A 2 37.33 19.74 11.57
CA LYS A 2 36.66 19.15 12.76
C LYS A 2 35.11 19.13 12.69
N LYS A 3 34.47 20.15 12.11
CA LYS A 3 33.00 20.22 11.99
C LYS A 3 32.42 19.16 11.05
N LEU A 4 33.09 18.87 9.93
CA LEU A 4 32.68 17.83 8.97
C LEU A 4 32.82 16.42 9.54
N TRP A 5 33.79 16.18 10.40
CA TRP A 5 34.00 14.88 11.06
C TRP A 5 32.96 14.60 12.16
N GLN A 6 32.55 15.62 12.90
CA GLN A 6 31.48 15.52 13.90
C GLN A 6 30.13 15.25 13.23
N HIS A 7 29.82 15.87 12.09
CA HIS A 7 28.62 15.62 11.31
C HIS A 7 28.57 14.17 10.81
N ARG A 8 29.67 13.60 10.31
CA ARG A 8 29.73 12.18 9.90
C ARG A 8 29.49 11.22 11.06
N LYS A 9 29.98 11.48 12.26
CA LYS A 9 29.75 10.65 13.45
C LYS A 9 28.28 10.62 13.87
N VAL A 10 27.57 11.74 13.79
CA VAL A 10 26.15 11.83 14.13
C VAL A 10 25.29 11.17 13.07
N SER A 11 25.61 11.34 11.77
CA SER A 11 24.87 10.74 10.65
C SER A 11 25.09 9.23 10.50
N SER A 12 26.17 8.68 11.09
CA SER A 12 26.51 7.25 10.98
C SER A 12 25.93 6.38 12.10
N LYS A 13 25.27 6.97 13.11
CA LYS A 13 24.66 6.19 14.19
C LYS A 13 23.50 5.36 13.64
N ALA A 14 23.62 4.03 13.72
CA ALA A 14 22.58 3.12 13.26
C ALA A 14 21.34 3.24 14.15
N ILE A 15 20.15 3.10 13.54
CA ILE A 15 18.88 2.97 14.26
C ILE A 15 18.91 1.63 15.02
N PRO A 16 18.58 1.59 16.34
CA PRO A 16 18.57 0.35 17.11
C PRO A 16 17.71 -0.74 16.48
N GLY A 17 18.12 -1.99 16.61
CA GLY A 17 17.40 -3.14 16.05
C GLY A 17 15.98 -3.29 16.61
N SER A 18 15.79 -2.98 17.91
CA SER A 18 14.47 -2.91 18.54
C SER A 18 13.53 -1.94 17.85
N ASP A 19 14.02 -0.73 17.59
CA ASP A 19 13.24 0.34 16.98
C ASP A 19 12.90 -0.01 15.51
N ARG A 20 13.87 -0.57 14.78
CA ARG A 20 13.64 -1.08 13.41
C ARG A 20 12.53 -2.14 13.39
N TYR A 21 12.56 -3.08 14.32
CA TYR A 21 11.53 -4.11 14.44
C TYR A 21 10.14 -3.51 14.68
N GLU A 22 10.01 -2.61 15.64
CA GLU A 22 8.72 -1.98 15.96
C GLU A 22 8.18 -1.12 14.81
N VAL A 23 9.04 -0.39 14.10
CA VAL A 23 8.64 0.38 12.91
C VAL A 23 8.14 -0.54 11.80
N LEU A 24 8.89 -1.60 11.46
CA LEU A 24 8.50 -2.55 10.40
C LEU A 24 7.23 -3.33 10.77
N LYS A 25 7.05 -3.67 12.05
CA LYS A 25 5.84 -4.31 12.57
C LYS A 25 4.63 -3.38 12.46
N ARG A 26 4.75 -2.12 12.89
CA ARG A 26 3.71 -1.09 12.74
C ARG A 26 3.32 -0.88 11.29
N ALA A 27 4.31 -0.82 10.40
CA ALA A 27 4.11 -0.67 8.95
C ALA A 27 3.55 -1.93 8.28
N LYS A 28 3.28 -3.02 9.05
CA LYS A 28 2.76 -4.29 8.55
C LYS A 28 3.61 -4.88 7.41
N GLY A 29 4.92 -4.60 7.41
CA GLY A 29 5.86 -5.03 6.36
C GLY A 29 5.67 -4.33 5.01
N ARG A 30 5.14 -3.11 5.00
CA ARG A 30 4.93 -2.30 3.80
C ARG A 30 5.63 -0.95 3.87
N CYS A 31 5.98 -0.44 2.70
CA CYS A 31 6.45 0.94 2.56
C CYS A 31 5.31 1.90 2.88
N GLU A 32 5.50 2.80 3.85
CA GLU A 32 4.46 3.75 4.28
C GLU A 32 4.16 4.83 3.24
N LEU A 33 5.01 5.00 2.21
CA LEU A 33 4.74 5.92 1.09
C LEU A 33 4.04 5.24 -0.10
N CYS A 34 4.60 4.12 -0.63
CA CYS A 34 4.08 3.52 -1.86
C CYS A 34 3.37 2.18 -1.65
N GLY A 35 3.29 1.68 -0.41
CA GLY A 35 2.59 0.44 -0.05
C GLY A 35 3.25 -0.86 -0.50
N ILE A 36 4.41 -0.83 -1.20
CA ILE A 36 5.05 -2.06 -1.67
C ILE A 36 5.43 -2.98 -0.51
N SER A 37 5.17 -4.29 -0.65
CA SER A 37 5.49 -5.29 0.38
C SER A 37 7.00 -5.51 0.50
N LYS A 38 7.45 -5.84 1.72
CA LYS A 38 8.81 -6.32 2.03
C LYS A 38 9.21 -7.57 1.23
N ASP A 39 8.23 -8.37 0.77
CA ASP A 39 8.46 -9.59 0.00
C ASP A 39 8.83 -9.27 -1.45
N VAL A 40 8.50 -8.07 -1.93
CA VAL A 40 8.82 -7.59 -3.27
C VAL A 40 10.07 -6.69 -3.27
N LYS A 41 10.21 -5.85 -2.23
CA LYS A 41 11.31 -4.89 -2.12
C LYS A 41 11.68 -4.70 -0.65
N SER A 42 12.98 -4.70 -0.35
CA SER A 42 13.48 -4.47 1.01
C SER A 42 13.01 -3.13 1.56
N LEU A 43 12.65 -3.15 2.84
CA LEU A 43 12.25 -1.96 3.59
C LEU A 43 13.40 -1.48 4.47
N GLU A 44 13.52 -0.17 4.54
CA GLU A 44 14.44 0.56 5.39
C GLU A 44 13.66 1.38 6.41
N VAL A 45 14.25 1.61 7.57
CA VAL A 45 13.71 2.54 8.55
C VAL A 45 14.45 3.85 8.40
N ASP A 46 13.69 4.89 8.13
CA ASP A 46 14.20 6.24 7.90
C ASP A 46 13.59 7.24 8.89
N HIS A 47 14.29 8.36 9.08
CA HIS A 47 13.77 9.47 9.88
C HIS A 47 12.70 10.26 9.12
N ILE A 48 11.57 10.55 9.73
CA ILE A 48 10.58 11.49 9.20
C ILE A 48 11.23 12.85 9.04
N ILE A 49 11.66 13.45 10.15
CA ILE A 49 12.50 14.66 10.17
C ILE A 49 13.96 14.20 10.11
N PRO A 50 14.69 14.49 9.04
CA PRO A 50 16.07 14.08 8.91
C PRO A 50 16.97 14.60 10.04
N ARG A 51 17.99 13.84 10.42
CA ARG A 51 19.00 14.27 11.40
C ARG A 51 19.67 15.60 11.04
N SER A 52 19.85 15.89 9.74
CA SER A 52 20.36 17.15 9.24
C SER A 52 19.46 18.34 9.56
N LYS A 53 18.16 18.09 9.80
CA LYS A 53 17.14 19.04 10.25
C LYS A 53 16.83 18.90 11.75
N GLN A 54 17.76 18.35 12.53
CA GLN A 54 17.64 18.12 13.98
C GLN A 54 16.56 17.08 14.37
N GLY A 55 16.22 16.17 13.47
CA GLY A 55 15.34 15.05 13.77
C GLY A 55 15.92 14.13 14.84
N LYS A 56 15.09 13.79 15.84
CA LYS A 56 15.49 12.96 16.97
C LYS A 56 15.56 11.48 16.62
N ASP A 57 16.44 10.76 17.32
CA ASP A 57 16.54 9.28 17.25
C ASP A 57 15.50 8.65 18.20
N GLU A 58 14.22 8.67 17.82
CA GLU A 58 13.10 8.11 18.59
C GLU A 58 12.03 7.51 17.69
N LEU A 59 11.27 6.52 18.19
CA LEU A 59 10.24 5.80 17.44
C LEU A 59 9.18 6.71 16.81
N SER A 60 8.89 7.84 17.44
CA SER A 60 7.95 8.85 16.93
C SER A 60 8.43 9.50 15.64
N ASN A 61 9.75 9.53 15.39
CA ASN A 61 10.39 10.14 14.24
C ASN A 61 10.87 9.11 13.20
N TYR A 62 10.43 7.87 13.27
CA TYR A 62 10.80 6.84 12.29
C TYR A 62 9.62 6.42 11.42
N GLN A 63 9.92 6.04 10.18
CA GLN A 63 8.98 5.48 9.21
C GLN A 63 9.63 4.38 8.38
N ALA A 64 8.81 3.47 7.83
CA ALA A 64 9.25 2.38 6.98
C ALA A 64 9.12 2.77 5.50
N LEU A 65 10.21 2.79 4.76
CA LEU A 65 10.23 3.11 3.34
C LEU A 65 10.94 2.00 2.55
N CYS A 66 10.49 1.71 1.34
CA CYS A 66 11.31 0.90 0.45
C CYS A 66 12.53 1.70 -0.04
N TYR A 67 13.57 0.99 -0.44
CA TYR A 67 14.81 1.61 -0.92
C TYR A 67 14.59 2.76 -1.92
N THR A 68 13.68 2.56 -2.89
CA THR A 68 13.40 3.59 -3.91
C THR A 68 12.78 4.85 -3.31
N CYS A 69 11.77 4.69 -2.44
CA CYS A 69 11.12 5.83 -1.79
C CYS A 69 12.07 6.55 -0.85
N ASN A 70 12.89 5.79 -0.10
CA ASN A 70 13.91 6.36 0.77
C ASN A 70 14.98 7.15 0.00
N ALA A 71 15.46 6.58 -1.11
CA ALA A 71 16.41 7.25 -1.99
C ALA A 71 15.85 8.53 -2.64
N GLN A 72 14.54 8.57 -2.92
CA GLN A 72 13.90 9.77 -3.48
C GLN A 72 13.65 10.85 -2.42
N LYS A 73 13.25 10.43 -1.20
CA LYS A 73 13.02 11.33 -0.08
C LYS A 73 14.28 12.11 0.30
N LEU A 74 15.42 11.44 0.38
CA LEU A 74 16.69 12.02 0.85
C LEU A 74 16.53 12.75 2.20
N ASN A 75 17.35 13.78 2.42
CA ASN A 75 17.24 14.68 3.58
C ASN A 75 16.42 15.96 3.30
N ARG A 76 15.58 15.95 2.26
CA ARG A 76 14.84 17.13 1.79
C ARG A 76 13.42 17.17 2.34
N ASP A 77 12.80 16.01 2.43
CA ASP A 77 11.41 15.83 2.80
C ASP A 77 11.29 15.39 4.26
N ASP A 78 10.40 16.04 5.00
CA ASP A 78 10.04 15.76 6.39
C ASP A 78 8.57 15.34 6.53
N THR A 79 7.95 14.92 5.44
CA THR A 79 6.57 14.41 5.42
C THR A 79 6.46 13.11 6.23
N ASP A 80 5.46 13.07 7.10
CA ASP A 80 5.07 11.86 7.83
C ASP A 80 4.13 11.01 6.98
N PHE A 81 4.67 9.97 6.36
CA PHE A 81 3.89 9.06 5.49
C PHE A 81 3.03 8.05 6.28
N ARG A 82 3.14 8.00 7.63
CA ARG A 82 2.34 7.07 8.45
C ARG A 82 0.85 7.39 8.41
N GLU A 83 0.50 8.64 8.16
CA GLU A 83 -0.90 9.08 8.03
C GLU A 83 -1.59 8.42 6.83
N LEU A 84 -0.87 8.16 5.73
CA LEU A 84 -1.41 7.45 4.57
C LEU A 84 -1.93 6.04 4.93
N ASN A 85 -1.27 5.35 5.87
CA ASN A 85 -1.73 4.03 6.32
C ASN A 85 -3.08 4.07 7.02
N LYS A 86 -3.41 5.16 7.70
CA LYS A 86 -4.72 5.32 8.36
C LYS A 86 -5.86 5.48 7.35
N GLU A 87 -5.58 6.13 6.23
CA GLU A 87 -6.57 6.30 5.16
C GLU A 87 -6.98 4.96 4.55
N PHE A 88 -6.08 3.96 4.50
CA PHE A 88 -6.42 2.62 4.00
C PHE A 88 -7.42 1.85 4.88
N GLU A 89 -7.70 2.31 6.09
CA GLU A 89 -8.69 1.73 7.00
C GLU A 89 -10.06 2.43 6.94
N ALA A 90 -10.19 3.49 6.15
CA ALA A 90 -11.45 4.24 6.02
C ALA A 90 -12.59 3.34 5.51
N ARG A 91 -13.72 3.39 6.21
CA ARG A 91 -14.95 2.67 5.87
C ARG A 91 -16.13 3.61 6.04
N ASP A 92 -17.16 3.38 5.25
CA ASP A 92 -18.45 4.05 5.38
C ASP A 92 -19.52 3.02 5.80
N LYS A 93 -20.22 3.30 6.91
CA LYS A 93 -21.23 2.41 7.50
C LYS A 93 -22.46 2.23 6.59
N ASP A 94 -22.75 3.21 5.74
CA ASP A 94 -23.91 3.21 4.86
C ASP A 94 -23.56 2.71 3.44
N CYS A 95 -22.29 2.48 3.16
CA CYS A 95 -21.81 1.96 1.87
C CYS A 95 -21.98 0.43 1.78
N LEU A 96 -22.67 -0.03 0.73
CA LEU A 96 -22.86 -1.45 0.44
C LEU A 96 -21.54 -2.22 0.34
N PHE A 97 -20.54 -1.65 -0.29
CA PHE A 97 -19.24 -2.29 -0.53
C PHE A 97 -18.34 -2.28 0.70
N CYS A 98 -18.48 -1.31 1.59
CA CYS A 98 -17.78 -1.34 2.88
C CYS A 98 -18.32 -2.42 3.83
N ASN A 99 -19.56 -2.86 3.62
CA ASN A 99 -20.30 -3.81 4.47
C ASN A 99 -20.52 -5.16 3.77
N LEU A 100 -19.64 -5.56 2.86
CA LEU A 100 -19.77 -6.83 2.13
C LEU A 100 -19.76 -8.03 3.08
N PRO A 101 -20.79 -8.91 2.99
CA PRO A 101 -20.77 -10.18 3.71
C PRO A 101 -19.59 -11.05 3.24
N LYS A 102 -18.82 -11.62 4.17
CA LYS A 102 -17.64 -12.47 3.86
C LYS A 102 -17.93 -13.58 2.85
N LYS A 103 -19.13 -14.17 2.88
CA LYS A 103 -19.57 -15.22 1.94
C LYS A 103 -19.63 -14.76 0.46
N ARG A 104 -19.67 -13.45 0.19
CA ARG A 104 -19.65 -12.90 -1.16
C ARG A 104 -18.25 -12.70 -1.72
N ILE A 105 -17.24 -12.67 -0.86
CA ILE A 105 -15.84 -12.47 -1.25
C ILE A 105 -15.32 -13.79 -1.80
N VAL A 106 -14.91 -13.79 -3.07
CA VAL A 106 -14.35 -14.98 -3.75
C VAL A 106 -12.84 -14.99 -3.77
N ASP A 107 -12.22 -13.80 -3.61
CA ASP A 107 -10.78 -13.60 -3.51
C ASP A 107 -10.52 -12.24 -2.85
N GLU A 108 -9.36 -12.06 -2.26
CA GLU A 108 -8.95 -10.78 -1.70
C GLU A 108 -7.43 -10.68 -1.57
N ASP A 109 -6.95 -9.47 -1.51
CA ASP A 109 -5.61 -9.15 -1.02
C ASP A 109 -5.69 -8.10 0.09
N GLU A 110 -4.60 -7.39 0.36
CA GLU A 110 -4.59 -6.40 1.43
C GLU A 110 -5.51 -5.20 1.15
N PHE A 111 -5.64 -4.77 -0.11
CA PHE A 111 -6.33 -3.54 -0.49
C PHE A 111 -7.67 -3.74 -1.19
N MET A 112 -7.91 -4.92 -1.76
CA MET A 112 -9.07 -5.18 -2.60
C MET A 112 -9.84 -6.43 -2.19
N PHE A 113 -11.15 -6.39 -2.40
CA PHE A 113 -12.03 -7.56 -2.46
C PHE A 113 -12.37 -7.90 -3.89
N VAL A 114 -12.54 -9.18 -4.17
CA VAL A 114 -13.10 -9.67 -5.44
C VAL A 114 -14.41 -10.39 -5.15
N ILE A 115 -15.46 -10.00 -5.85
CA ILE A 115 -16.78 -10.63 -5.72
C ILE A 115 -17.35 -10.96 -7.08
N LYS A 116 -18.27 -11.93 -7.12
CA LYS A 116 -19.15 -12.10 -8.28
C LYS A 116 -20.22 -11.02 -8.27
N ASP A 117 -20.50 -10.45 -9.44
CA ASP A 117 -21.62 -9.52 -9.54
C ASP A 117 -22.94 -10.25 -9.22
N ALA A 118 -23.84 -9.56 -8.53
CA ALA A 118 -25.18 -10.07 -8.23
C ALA A 118 -26.08 -10.05 -9.47
N PHE A 119 -25.79 -9.16 -10.42
CA PHE A 119 -26.54 -8.98 -11.68
C PHE A 119 -25.56 -9.05 -12.86
N PRO A 120 -25.00 -10.24 -13.13
CA PRO A 120 -23.93 -10.36 -14.10
C PRO A 120 -24.41 -10.13 -15.53
N VAL A 121 -23.73 -9.27 -16.28
CA VAL A 121 -23.98 -9.08 -17.72
C VAL A 121 -23.45 -10.27 -18.54
N THR A 122 -22.42 -10.94 -18.03
CA THR A 122 -21.84 -12.17 -18.61
C THR A 122 -21.56 -13.19 -17.50
N GLN A 123 -21.40 -14.46 -17.86
CA GLN A 123 -21.21 -15.58 -16.94
C GLN A 123 -20.03 -15.35 -15.94
N HIS A 124 -18.99 -14.66 -16.35
CA HIS A 124 -17.79 -14.42 -15.53
C HIS A 124 -17.68 -13.00 -15.01
N HIS A 125 -18.78 -12.22 -15.01
CA HIS A 125 -18.77 -10.86 -14.51
C HIS A 125 -18.31 -10.83 -13.04
N THR A 126 -17.23 -10.10 -12.81
CA THR A 126 -16.52 -10.05 -11.52
C THR A 126 -16.22 -8.58 -11.19
N LEU A 127 -16.42 -8.21 -9.94
CA LEU A 127 -16.12 -6.88 -9.44
C LEU A 127 -14.87 -6.95 -8.56
N ILE A 128 -13.95 -6.02 -8.75
CA ILE A 128 -12.80 -5.79 -7.88
C ILE A 128 -13.04 -4.45 -7.17
N ILE A 129 -13.10 -4.48 -5.84
CA ILE A 129 -13.60 -3.39 -5.01
C ILE A 129 -12.55 -3.04 -3.98
N PRO A 130 -12.15 -1.77 -3.84
CA PRO A 130 -11.22 -1.35 -2.80
C PRO A 130 -11.80 -1.59 -1.40
N LYS A 131 -10.94 -2.03 -0.46
CA LYS A 131 -11.31 -2.19 0.94
C LYS A 131 -11.58 -0.85 1.61
N ARG A 132 -10.82 0.17 1.27
CA ARG A 132 -11.03 1.54 1.70
C ARG A 132 -12.24 2.15 0.99
N HIS A 133 -13.03 2.96 1.71
CA HIS A 133 -14.09 3.73 1.07
C HIS A 133 -13.49 4.83 0.18
N VAL A 134 -13.75 4.73 -1.11
CA VAL A 134 -13.40 5.75 -2.11
C VAL A 134 -14.58 5.99 -3.03
N PRO A 135 -14.83 7.23 -3.46
CA PRO A 135 -15.96 7.54 -4.34
C PRO A 135 -15.75 7.04 -5.78
N ASP A 136 -14.51 7.00 -6.24
CA ASP A 136 -14.17 6.68 -7.63
C ASP A 136 -12.76 6.13 -7.80
N TYR A 137 -12.43 5.77 -9.03
CA TYR A 137 -11.10 5.27 -9.41
C TYR A 137 -9.97 6.28 -9.17
N PHE A 138 -10.24 7.57 -9.33
CA PHE A 138 -9.21 8.61 -9.24
C PHE A 138 -8.78 8.89 -7.79
N GLY A 139 -9.60 8.49 -6.83
CA GLY A 139 -9.25 8.52 -5.40
C GLY A 139 -8.39 7.33 -4.94
N LEU A 140 -8.05 6.37 -5.81
CA LEU A 140 -7.20 5.25 -5.46
C LEU A 140 -5.74 5.68 -5.31
N HIS A 141 -5.10 5.18 -4.25
CA HIS A 141 -3.66 5.34 -4.05
C HIS A 141 -2.86 4.30 -4.85
N GLN A 142 -1.58 4.57 -5.08
CA GLN A 142 -0.71 3.68 -5.87
C GLN A 142 -0.69 2.22 -5.39
N PRO A 143 -0.68 1.91 -4.07
CA PRO A 143 -0.78 0.53 -3.59
C PRO A 143 -2.08 -0.17 -4.03
N GLU A 144 -3.20 0.56 -4.01
CA GLU A 144 -4.51 0.05 -4.43
C GLU A 144 -4.54 -0.20 -5.94
N LEU A 145 -3.97 0.71 -6.73
CA LEU A 145 -3.82 0.53 -8.18
C LEU A 145 -2.95 -0.68 -8.55
N ASN A 146 -1.86 -0.90 -7.81
CA ASN A 146 -0.99 -2.06 -7.99
C ASN A 146 -1.73 -3.37 -7.66
N SER A 147 -2.49 -3.36 -6.57
CA SER A 147 -3.35 -4.47 -6.14
C SER A 147 -4.42 -4.77 -7.20
N LEU A 148 -5.13 -3.74 -7.68
CA LEU A 148 -6.11 -3.86 -8.74
C LEU A 148 -5.53 -4.55 -9.99
N ASN A 149 -4.38 -4.09 -10.48
CA ASN A 149 -3.73 -4.68 -11.64
C ASN A 149 -3.33 -6.15 -11.42
N THR A 150 -2.83 -6.47 -10.23
CA THR A 150 -2.45 -7.84 -9.86
C THR A 150 -3.66 -8.78 -9.88
N LEU A 151 -4.78 -8.35 -9.28
CA LEU A 151 -6.01 -9.12 -9.23
C LEU A 151 -6.67 -9.24 -10.60
N LEU A 152 -6.62 -8.20 -11.44
CA LEU A 152 -7.10 -8.26 -12.83
C LEU A 152 -6.37 -9.35 -13.62
N GLN A 153 -5.03 -9.37 -13.56
CA GLN A 153 -4.24 -10.41 -14.24
C GLN A 153 -4.57 -11.81 -13.70
N LYS A 154 -4.59 -11.97 -12.37
CA LYS A 154 -4.91 -13.24 -11.71
C LYS A 154 -6.29 -13.77 -12.16
N HIS A 155 -7.33 -12.92 -12.12
CA HIS A 155 -8.69 -13.34 -12.48
C HIS A 155 -8.87 -13.56 -13.97
N LYS A 156 -8.22 -12.79 -14.83
CA LYS A 156 -8.12 -13.09 -16.27
C LYS A 156 -7.58 -14.49 -16.49
N ASP A 157 -6.46 -14.85 -15.87
CA ASP A 157 -5.82 -16.15 -16.05
C ASP A 157 -6.68 -17.30 -15.49
N LEU A 158 -7.35 -17.09 -14.34
CA LEU A 158 -8.28 -18.05 -13.76
C LEU A 158 -9.49 -18.32 -14.69
N ILE A 159 -10.06 -17.27 -15.27
CA ILE A 159 -11.21 -17.37 -16.17
C ILE A 159 -10.80 -18.11 -17.46
N THR A 160 -9.72 -17.68 -18.11
CA THR A 160 -9.23 -18.33 -19.37
C THR A 160 -8.80 -19.78 -19.15
N LYS A 161 -8.31 -20.13 -17.96
CA LYS A 161 -8.00 -21.52 -17.62
C LYS A 161 -9.26 -22.37 -17.48
N LYS A 162 -10.29 -21.79 -16.85
CA LYS A 162 -11.55 -22.48 -16.55
C LYS A 162 -12.46 -22.59 -17.75
N ASP A 163 -12.51 -21.57 -18.59
CA ASP A 163 -13.42 -21.48 -19.73
C ASP A 163 -12.63 -21.08 -20.99
N LYS A 164 -12.44 -22.05 -21.88
CA LYS A 164 -11.69 -21.90 -23.14
C LYS A 164 -12.46 -21.16 -24.22
N THR A 165 -13.73 -20.90 -24.02
CA THR A 165 -14.56 -20.15 -24.98
C THR A 165 -14.41 -18.63 -24.81
N VAL A 166 -13.82 -18.20 -23.74
CA VAL A 166 -13.55 -16.76 -23.48
C VAL A 166 -12.39 -16.30 -24.36
N THR A 167 -12.67 -15.44 -25.34
CA THR A 167 -11.70 -14.90 -26.29
C THR A 167 -11.25 -13.47 -26.00
N GLY A 168 -11.94 -12.78 -25.06
CA GLY A 168 -11.64 -11.40 -24.73
C GLY A 168 -12.24 -10.96 -23.40
N PHE A 169 -11.83 -9.78 -22.93
CA PHE A 169 -12.29 -9.17 -21.69
C PHE A 169 -12.66 -7.71 -21.92
N ASN A 170 -13.71 -7.28 -21.27
CA ASN A 170 -14.03 -5.86 -21.13
C ASN A 170 -13.77 -5.47 -19.67
N ILE A 171 -13.04 -4.37 -19.47
CA ILE A 171 -12.73 -3.81 -18.15
C ILE A 171 -13.37 -2.42 -18.11
N GLY A 172 -14.33 -2.24 -17.23
CA GLY A 172 -15.00 -0.98 -16.99
C GLY A 172 -14.83 -0.53 -15.54
N MET A 173 -15.02 0.76 -15.30
CA MET A 173 -15.02 1.36 -13.97
C MET A 173 -16.34 2.07 -13.73
N ASN A 174 -16.94 1.79 -12.59
CA ASN A 174 -18.12 2.53 -12.13
C ASN A 174 -17.62 3.70 -11.27
N ASN A 175 -17.95 4.91 -11.67
CA ASN A 175 -17.67 6.14 -10.92
C ASN A 175 -18.99 6.78 -10.52
N GLY A 176 -19.13 7.11 -9.22
CA GLY A 176 -20.35 7.74 -8.67
C GLY A 176 -21.14 6.86 -7.74
#